data_6c76c16b67f70a7346bd06c9a2b017d6
#
_entry.id   6c76c16b67f70a7346bd06c9a2b017d6
#
_cell.length_a   1.000
_cell.length_b   1.000
_cell.length_c   1.000
_cell.angle_alpha   90.00
_cell.angle_beta   90.00
_cell.angle_gamma   90.00
#
_symmetry.space_group_name_H-M   'P 1'
#
loop_
_entity.id
_entity.type
_entity.pdbx_description
1 polymer ?
#
loop_
_entity_poly.entity_id
_entity_poly.type
_entity_poly.pdbx_seq_one_letter_code
_entity_poly.pdbx_strand_id
1 'polypeptide(L)'
;MKSLETIKDKRFLAILFDVKEKVSELFGDKLRQLVLYGSYARDEQDPESDIDIMILVDENEDKLQGYRPGIVEIMTDLSLKYDTFISLSRKTYSHYIEYLDILPYYQNIYNEGIEIYGKKIA
;
A
#
# COMPACT_ATOMS: atom_id res chain seq x y z
N MET A 1 -0.47 10.18 -9.93
CA MET A 1 -0.28 8.78 -9.51
C MET A 1 -0.46 7.86 -10.70
N LYS A 2 0.43 6.89 -10.85
CA LYS A 2 0.40 5.98 -12.00
C LYS A 2 -0.60 4.86 -11.78
N SER A 3 -1.03 4.22 -12.89
CA SER A 3 -1.94 3.08 -12.88
C SER A 3 -1.16 1.76 -12.83
N LEU A 4 -1.80 0.70 -12.30
CA LEU A 4 -1.27 -0.67 -12.32
C LEU A 4 -0.94 -1.15 -13.75
N GLU A 5 -1.57 -0.58 -14.76
CA GLU A 5 -1.31 -0.95 -16.16
C GLU A 5 0.13 -0.70 -16.59
N THR A 6 0.88 0.12 -15.86
CA THR A 6 2.30 0.36 -16.13
C THR A 6 3.18 -0.83 -15.74
N ILE A 7 2.67 -1.75 -14.93
CA ILE A 7 3.42 -2.93 -14.46
C ILE A 7 3.17 -4.08 -15.43
N LYS A 8 4.25 -4.64 -15.98
CA LYS A 8 4.18 -5.74 -16.96
C LYS A 8 4.55 -7.10 -16.38
N ASP A 9 5.32 -7.13 -15.29
CA ASP A 9 5.76 -8.37 -14.66
C ASP A 9 4.59 -9.10 -14.02
N LYS A 10 4.27 -10.30 -14.52
CA LYS A 10 3.12 -11.08 -14.05
C LYS A 10 3.27 -11.54 -12.61
N ARG A 11 4.48 -11.92 -12.19
CA ARG A 11 4.73 -12.35 -10.81
C ARG A 11 4.50 -11.19 -9.86
N PHE A 12 5.00 -10.02 -10.21
CA PHE A 12 4.84 -8.83 -9.39
C PHE A 12 3.36 -8.43 -9.28
N LEU A 13 2.62 -8.49 -10.38
CA LEU A 13 1.17 -8.22 -10.35
C LEU A 13 0.43 -9.21 -9.46
N ALA A 14 0.84 -10.49 -9.45
CA ALA A 14 0.23 -11.50 -8.58
C ALA A 14 0.47 -11.19 -7.11
N ILE A 15 1.68 -10.70 -6.76
CA ILE A 15 1.99 -10.28 -5.39
C ILE A 15 1.09 -9.11 -4.97
N LEU A 16 0.97 -8.09 -5.83
CA LEU A 16 0.12 -6.92 -5.53
C LEU A 16 -1.35 -7.29 -5.41
N PHE A 17 -1.82 -8.21 -6.24
CA PHE A 17 -3.19 -8.71 -6.14
C PHE A 17 -3.44 -9.42 -4.81
N ASP A 18 -2.49 -10.26 -4.38
CA ASP A 18 -2.60 -11.00 -3.12
C ASP A 18 -2.61 -10.03 -1.92
N VAL A 19 -1.76 -9.01 -1.95
CA VAL A 19 -1.77 -7.95 -0.93
C VAL A 19 -3.15 -7.26 -0.89
N LYS A 20 -3.67 -6.87 -2.05
CA LYS A 20 -4.98 -6.23 -2.15
C LYS A 20 -6.08 -7.10 -1.54
N GLU A 21 -6.09 -8.40 -1.85
CA GLU A 21 -7.10 -9.33 -1.34
C GLU A 21 -7.04 -9.41 0.19
N LYS A 22 -5.85 -9.61 0.75
CA LYS A 22 -5.67 -9.75 2.20
C LYS A 22 -5.99 -8.47 2.95
N VAL A 23 -5.54 -7.33 2.45
CA VAL A 23 -5.80 -6.04 3.07
C VAL A 23 -7.29 -5.68 2.96
N SER A 24 -7.93 -6.01 1.85
CA SER A 24 -9.38 -5.80 1.68
C SER A 24 -10.19 -6.65 2.67
N GLU A 25 -9.77 -7.88 2.93
CA GLU A 25 -10.41 -8.73 3.93
C GLU A 25 -10.29 -8.13 5.33
N LEU A 26 -9.13 -7.54 5.65
CA LEU A 26 -8.88 -6.98 6.97
C LEU A 26 -9.67 -5.70 7.23
N PHE A 27 -9.71 -4.78 6.27
CA PHE A 27 -10.31 -3.46 6.45
C PHE A 27 -11.73 -3.35 5.93
N GLY A 28 -12.14 -4.22 5.03
CA GLY A 28 -13.46 -4.16 4.43
C GLY A 28 -13.72 -2.81 3.76
N ASP A 29 -14.89 -2.21 4.01
CA ASP A 29 -15.29 -0.96 3.42
C ASP A 29 -14.53 0.27 3.96
N LYS A 30 -13.70 0.08 4.98
CA LYS A 30 -12.82 1.14 5.51
C LYS A 30 -11.59 1.35 4.64
N LEU A 31 -11.24 0.40 3.79
CA LEU A 31 -10.10 0.56 2.90
C LEU A 31 -10.40 1.65 1.87
N ARG A 32 -9.58 2.69 1.87
CA ARG A 32 -9.76 3.82 0.95
C ARG A 32 -8.86 3.73 -0.27
N GLN A 33 -7.59 3.42 -0.06
CA GLN A 33 -6.61 3.40 -1.13
C GLN A 33 -5.41 2.53 -0.76
N LEU A 34 -4.83 1.85 -1.76
CA LEU A 34 -3.55 1.14 -1.66
C LEU A 34 -2.61 1.70 -2.72
N VAL A 35 -1.42 2.08 -2.29
CA VAL A 35 -0.44 2.72 -3.18
C VAL A 35 0.91 2.03 -3.04
N LEU A 36 1.43 1.53 -4.16
CA LEU A 36 2.81 1.08 -4.26
C LEU A 36 3.71 2.30 -4.37
N TYR A 37 4.74 2.40 -3.51
CA TYR A 37 5.69 3.50 -3.58
C TYR A 37 7.11 2.98 -3.42
N GLY A 38 8.09 3.86 -3.30
CA GLY A 38 9.48 3.47 -3.17
C GLY A 38 10.10 3.03 -4.50
N SER A 39 11.16 2.22 -4.42
CA SER A 39 11.96 1.86 -5.60
C SER A 39 11.16 1.12 -6.67
N TYR A 40 10.25 0.24 -6.29
CA TYR A 40 9.42 -0.48 -7.27
C TYR A 40 8.51 0.46 -8.05
N ALA A 41 8.02 1.52 -7.42
CA ALA A 41 7.17 2.49 -8.10
C ALA A 41 7.96 3.36 -9.08
N ARG A 42 9.26 3.58 -8.80
CA ARG A 42 10.16 4.36 -9.64
C ARG A 42 10.89 3.54 -10.68
N ASP A 43 10.65 2.23 -10.72
CA ASP A 43 11.37 1.28 -11.58
C ASP A 43 12.89 1.33 -11.34
N GLU A 44 13.27 1.48 -10.07
CA GLU A 44 14.67 1.55 -9.63
C GLU A 44 15.04 0.40 -8.70
N GLN A 45 14.21 -0.64 -8.65
CA GLN A 45 14.41 -1.76 -7.76
C GLN A 45 15.59 -2.63 -8.18
N ASP A 46 16.22 -3.23 -7.18
CA ASP A 46 17.23 -4.28 -7.35
C ASP A 46 16.74 -5.55 -6.64
N PRO A 47 17.47 -6.67 -6.70
CA PRO A 47 17.02 -7.93 -6.10
C PRO A 47 16.77 -7.87 -4.59
N GLU A 48 17.33 -6.88 -3.90
CA GLU A 48 17.18 -6.72 -2.46
C GLU A 48 16.17 -5.65 -2.06
N SER A 49 15.53 -5.00 -3.02
CA SER A 49 14.55 -3.96 -2.73
C SER A 49 13.30 -4.53 -2.07
N ASP A 50 12.79 -3.80 -1.08
CA ASP A 50 11.51 -4.10 -0.44
C ASP A 50 10.36 -3.62 -1.33
N ILE A 51 9.22 -4.28 -1.20
CA ILE A 51 7.98 -3.83 -1.84
C ILE A 51 7.25 -2.97 -0.82
N ASP A 52 7.20 -1.66 -1.06
CA ASP A 52 6.63 -0.68 -0.13
C ASP A 52 5.19 -0.33 -0.56
N ILE A 53 4.24 -0.62 0.31
CA ILE A 53 2.82 -0.34 0.05
C ILE A 53 2.24 0.48 1.19
N MET A 54 1.56 1.58 0.85
CA MET A 54 0.82 2.42 1.78
C MET A 54 -0.64 2.02 1.78
N ILE A 55 -1.18 1.77 2.96
CA ILE A 55 -2.60 1.50 3.20
C ILE A 55 -3.23 2.78 3.76
N LEU A 56 -4.19 3.33 3.04
CA LEU A 56 -4.94 4.51 3.47
C LEU A 56 -6.37 4.08 3.80
N VAL A 57 -6.83 4.42 5.00
CA VAL A 57 -8.11 3.93 5.49
C VAL A 57 -9.00 5.07 6.01
N ASP A 58 -10.31 4.86 5.91
CA ASP A 58 -11.34 5.74 6.47
C ASP A 58 -11.62 5.30 7.91
N GLU A 59 -10.67 5.56 8.80
CA GLU A 59 -10.76 5.17 10.20
C GLU A 59 -10.06 6.24 11.05
N ASN A 60 -10.39 6.31 12.34
CA ASN A 60 -9.64 7.21 13.22
C ASN A 60 -8.33 6.54 13.67
N GLU A 61 -7.42 7.36 14.20
CA GLU A 61 -6.08 6.93 14.57
C GLU A 61 -6.10 5.82 15.62
N ASP A 62 -6.98 5.94 16.62
CA ASP A 62 -7.06 4.96 17.70
C ASP A 62 -7.49 3.59 17.19
N LYS A 63 -8.51 3.55 16.34
CA LYS A 63 -8.98 2.29 15.74
C LYS A 63 -7.94 1.71 14.79
N LEU A 64 -7.21 2.56 14.07
CA LEU A 64 -6.18 2.09 13.16
C LEU A 64 -5.08 1.32 13.90
N GLN A 65 -4.73 1.74 15.11
CA GLN A 65 -3.76 1.03 15.94
C GLN A 65 -4.17 -0.43 16.20
N GLY A 66 -5.46 -0.68 16.35
CA GLY A 66 -5.99 -2.02 16.60
C GLY A 66 -5.81 -3.00 15.44
N TYR A 67 -5.56 -2.50 14.24
CA TYR A 67 -5.32 -3.37 13.07
C TYR A 67 -3.89 -3.86 12.95
N ARG A 68 -2.98 -3.38 13.80
CA ARG A 68 -1.56 -3.74 13.72
C ARG A 68 -1.29 -5.24 13.69
N PRO A 69 -1.90 -6.07 14.56
CA PRO A 69 -1.65 -7.52 14.51
C PRO A 69 -2.02 -8.14 13.17
N GLY A 70 -3.16 -7.74 12.60
CA GLY A 70 -3.60 -8.23 11.30
C GLY A 70 -2.67 -7.82 10.17
N ILE A 71 -2.15 -6.60 10.21
CA ILE A 71 -1.20 -6.10 9.21
C ILE A 71 0.12 -6.86 9.31
N VAL A 72 0.63 -7.09 10.52
CA VAL A 72 1.87 -7.84 10.73
C VAL A 72 1.72 -9.27 10.22
N GLU A 73 0.57 -9.90 10.46
CA GLU A 73 0.29 -11.25 9.95
C GLU A 73 0.34 -11.29 8.42
N ILE A 74 -0.31 -10.34 7.74
CA ILE A 74 -0.30 -10.25 6.28
C ILE A 74 1.13 -10.07 5.77
N MET A 75 1.89 -9.13 6.36
CA MET A 75 3.28 -8.88 5.98
C MET A 75 4.12 -10.15 6.08
N THR A 76 4.00 -10.85 7.20
CA THR A 76 4.79 -12.05 7.46
C THR A 76 4.43 -13.15 6.47
N ASP A 77 3.14 -13.44 6.31
CA ASP A 77 2.67 -14.53 5.46
C ASP A 77 3.05 -14.30 4.00
N LEU A 78 2.82 -13.10 3.48
CA LEU A 78 3.10 -12.81 2.08
C LEU A 78 4.60 -12.66 1.80
N SER A 79 5.35 -12.11 2.75
CA SER A 79 6.81 -12.02 2.60
C SER A 79 7.45 -13.40 2.53
N LEU A 80 6.98 -14.34 3.34
CA LEU A 80 7.43 -15.73 3.30
C LEU A 80 6.99 -16.43 2.01
N LYS A 81 5.73 -16.24 1.62
CA LYS A 81 5.18 -16.88 0.42
C LYS A 81 5.95 -16.50 -0.85
N TYR A 82 6.33 -15.24 -0.97
CA TYR A 82 6.96 -14.73 -2.18
C TYR A 82 8.47 -14.53 -2.07
N ASP A 83 9.06 -14.89 -0.93
CA ASP A 83 10.50 -14.74 -0.67
C ASP A 83 10.99 -13.32 -0.99
N THR A 84 10.20 -12.33 -0.58
CA THR A 84 10.49 -10.92 -0.81
C THR A 84 9.89 -10.14 0.35
N PHE A 85 10.63 -9.18 0.90
CA PHE A 85 10.07 -8.39 2.00
C PHE A 85 9.01 -7.42 1.49
N ILE A 86 7.79 -7.58 2.00
CA ILE A 86 6.65 -6.72 1.70
C ILE A 86 6.41 -5.86 2.92
N SER A 87 6.58 -4.54 2.77
CA SER A 87 6.41 -3.57 3.84
C SER A 87 5.08 -2.86 3.68
N LEU A 88 4.20 -3.04 4.66
CA LEU A 88 2.87 -2.41 4.68
C LEU A 88 2.85 -1.29 5.71
N SER A 89 2.79 -0.05 5.26
CA SER A 89 2.60 1.12 6.10
C SER A 89 1.12 1.49 6.10
N ARG A 90 0.64 2.07 7.20
CA ARG A 90 -0.77 2.46 7.31
C ARG A 90 -0.92 3.87 7.84
N LYS A 91 -1.85 4.61 7.27
CA LYS A 91 -2.22 5.95 7.72
C LYS A 91 -3.72 6.14 7.53
N THR A 92 -4.29 7.04 8.32
CA THR A 92 -5.67 7.48 8.04
C THR A 92 -5.68 8.31 6.77
N TYR A 93 -6.72 8.16 5.97
CA TYR A 93 -6.87 8.94 4.75
C TYR A 93 -6.96 10.44 5.07
N SER A 94 -7.65 10.79 6.16
CA SER A 94 -7.78 12.19 6.58
C SER A 94 -6.42 12.83 6.91
N HIS A 95 -5.53 12.10 7.58
CA HIS A 95 -4.18 12.59 7.88
C HIS A 95 -3.39 12.80 6.58
N TYR A 96 -3.48 11.83 5.67
CA TYR A 96 -2.80 11.91 4.38
C TYR A 96 -3.24 13.17 3.61
N ILE A 97 -4.55 13.40 3.48
CA ILE A 97 -5.07 14.56 2.75
C ILE A 97 -4.71 15.87 3.44
N GLU A 98 -4.80 15.91 4.78
CA GLU A 98 -4.52 17.12 5.54
C GLU A 98 -3.06 17.59 5.38
N TYR A 99 -2.12 16.65 5.36
CA TYR A 99 -0.69 16.97 5.33
C TYR A 99 -0.04 16.74 3.96
N LEU A 100 -0.82 16.46 2.94
CA LEU A 100 -0.29 16.17 1.60
C LEU A 100 0.57 17.32 1.05
N ASP A 101 0.16 18.56 1.27
CA ASP A 101 0.87 19.72 0.76
C ASP A 101 2.10 20.11 1.61
N ILE A 102 2.28 19.46 2.76
CA ILE A 102 3.30 19.84 3.73
C ILE A 102 4.40 18.79 3.85
N LEU A 103 4.04 17.50 3.87
CA LEU A 103 4.97 16.41 4.14
C LEU A 103 5.56 15.84 2.84
N PRO A 104 6.88 15.96 2.63
CA PRO A 104 7.52 15.39 1.43
C PRO A 104 7.24 13.91 1.25
N TYR A 105 7.14 13.14 2.34
CA TYR A 105 6.82 11.72 2.31
C TYR A 105 5.49 11.47 1.58
N TYR A 106 4.45 12.23 1.94
CA TYR A 106 3.13 12.08 1.29
C TYR A 106 3.15 12.60 -0.15
N GLN A 107 3.90 13.68 -0.40
CA GLN A 107 4.04 14.22 -1.75
C GLN A 107 4.70 13.20 -2.68
N ASN A 108 5.72 12.49 -2.20
CA ASN A 108 6.40 11.46 -2.98
C ASN A 108 5.46 10.30 -3.28
N ILE A 109 4.67 9.87 -2.30
CA ILE A 109 3.68 8.80 -2.51
C ILE A 109 2.66 9.23 -3.57
N TYR A 110 2.16 10.45 -3.48
CA TYR A 110 1.17 10.97 -4.43
C TYR A 110 1.74 11.10 -5.84
N ASN A 111 2.96 11.65 -5.96
CA ASN A 111 3.55 11.95 -7.27
C ASN A 111 4.13 10.71 -7.96
N GLU A 112 4.78 9.82 -7.21
CA GLU A 112 5.53 8.68 -7.76
C GLU A 112 4.80 7.35 -7.62
N GLY A 113 3.77 7.30 -6.78
CA GLY A 113 3.08 6.06 -6.45
C GLY A 113 2.32 5.45 -7.62
N ILE A 114 2.09 4.14 -7.50
CA ILE A 114 1.22 3.39 -8.40
C ILE A 114 0.01 2.95 -7.61
N GLU A 115 -1.17 3.36 -8.03
CA GLU A 115 -2.40 2.98 -7.35
C GLU A 115 -2.72 1.51 -7.60
N ILE A 116 -2.76 0.73 -6.52
CA ILE A 116 -3.17 -0.67 -6.56
C ILE A 116 -4.70 -0.78 -6.45
N TYR A 117 -5.28 0.05 -5.58
CA TYR A 117 -6.71 0.08 -5.32
C TYR A 117 -7.12 1.48 -4.91
N GLY A 118 -8.24 1.95 -5.41
CA GLY A 118 -8.85 3.19 -4.99
C GLY A 118 -10.36 3.01 -4.90
N LYS A 119 -10.92 3.33 -3.72
CA LYS A 119 -12.36 3.24 -3.51
C LYS A 119 -13.05 4.35 -4.30
N LYS A 120 -14.01 3.97 -5.12
CA LYS A 120 -14.83 4.94 -5.84
C LYS A 120 -15.88 5.50 -4.88
N ILE A 121 -15.94 6.81 -4.82
CA ILE A 121 -16.94 7.52 -4.04
C ILE A 121 -17.98 8.05 -5.02
N ALA A 122 -19.17 7.53 -4.86
CA ALA A 122 -20.28 7.94 -5.72
C ALA A 122 -20.71 9.36 -5.38
#